data_abd4a35ed04803cfde6339c161d013c3
#
_entry.id   abd4a35ed04803cfde6339c161d013c3
#
_cell.length_a   1.000
_cell.length_b   1.000
_cell.length_c   1.000
_cell.angle_alpha   90.00
_cell.angle_beta   90.00
_cell.angle_gamma   90.00
#
_symmetry.space_group_name_H-M   'P 1'
#
loop_
_entity.id
_entity.type
_entity.pdbx_description
1 polymer ?
#
loop_
_entity_poly.entity_id
_entity_poly.type
_entity_poly.pdbx_seq_one_letter_code
_entity_poly.pdbx_strand_id
1 'polypeptide(L)'
;MRIILISAATFPSDQGIRTISAILKKAGHDVKIVFMAYSEDYSKFYHNRELNQLVNICKNADLIGVNCYVSTMPRAIQITGFLKKKLKKEIPIVWGGIHPTLFPQDCIKYADIVCVGDGEDAVLDLAKAIENKKPIDKIQNLWVKDKNGEIVKNPVRPFIDILDTLPFVDYDIEDHYILENHNLRKFKEEDLNGQIFFLTGRGCPYGCTYCSNNLLNELYKGKCKSIVRWHSVDYIIEHVLYLKKRFKTLSYFDIRDDTFSLRPLSQIQEFCEKYKEKVNMRFKCLGDPKTISEDKIKVLVDAGCTDIIIGIQGNEKTNRDIYKRGQTNEQVLKAGKILSKYKNKLAVMYDVITCNPFEDAKDVIDLIRLLQILPKPYYVSVNNLVFFPGTGIYERAKMNPKLKKIVEESSKLNYWDRNKHILLKRKDMYLVLILNLMRGSVTENRFGLMPNKLINYLLKPSRIKYNLNNPALTYIGLSFVSVMDLTRERIAKPLYRSTPVNFKVWYDKIRYRV
;
A
#
# COMPACT_ATOMS: atom_id res chain seq x y z
N MET A 1 28.02 -14.03 -2.87
CA MET A 1 27.84 -13.40 -1.54
C MET A 1 26.61 -13.94 -0.84
N ARG A 2 26.55 -13.86 0.48
CA ARG A 2 25.34 -14.11 1.28
C ARG A 2 24.66 -12.78 1.63
N ILE A 3 23.41 -12.61 1.20
CA ILE A 3 22.66 -11.36 1.36
C ILE A 3 21.37 -11.66 2.13
N ILE A 4 21.14 -10.87 3.19
CA ILE A 4 19.89 -10.99 3.99
C ILE A 4 19.05 -9.74 3.74
N LEU A 5 17.86 -9.94 3.22
CA LEU A 5 16.89 -8.87 3.00
C LEU A 5 15.81 -8.92 4.10
N ILE A 6 15.53 -7.80 4.74
CA ILE A 6 14.60 -7.72 5.88
C ILE A 6 13.44 -6.82 5.51
N SER A 7 12.22 -7.35 5.59
CA SER A 7 10.98 -6.57 5.49
C SER A 7 10.37 -6.39 6.87
N ALA A 8 10.23 -5.14 7.31
CA ALA A 8 9.51 -4.79 8.53
C ALA A 8 7.99 -4.62 8.30
N ALA A 9 7.50 -4.90 7.07
CA ALA A 9 6.08 -4.87 6.73
C ALA A 9 5.30 -6.00 7.42
N THR A 10 3.99 -5.78 7.60
CA THR A 10 3.12 -6.75 8.28
C THR A 10 2.70 -7.92 7.40
N PHE A 11 2.90 -7.81 6.09
CA PHE A 11 2.51 -8.83 5.12
C PHE A 11 3.71 -9.33 4.32
N PRO A 12 3.79 -10.64 4.05
CA PRO A 12 4.87 -11.21 3.25
C PRO A 12 4.73 -10.96 1.74
N SER A 13 3.82 -10.09 1.34
CA SER A 13 3.53 -9.75 -0.07
C SER A 13 4.32 -8.55 -0.59
N ASP A 14 5.38 -8.16 0.09
CA ASP A 14 6.24 -7.03 -0.27
C ASP A 14 6.96 -7.27 -1.60
N GLN A 15 6.43 -6.66 -2.68
CA GLN A 15 6.92 -6.87 -4.05
C GLN A 15 8.33 -6.32 -4.25
N GLY A 16 8.63 -5.14 -3.72
CA GLY A 16 9.92 -4.49 -3.93
C GLY A 16 11.08 -5.37 -3.44
N ILE A 17 11.02 -5.87 -2.21
CA ILE A 17 12.07 -6.72 -1.65
C ILE A 17 12.20 -8.07 -2.36
N ARG A 18 11.06 -8.63 -2.84
CA ARG A 18 11.04 -9.87 -3.62
C ARG A 18 11.65 -9.69 -5.01
N THR A 19 11.43 -8.53 -5.65
CA THR A 19 12.08 -8.19 -6.92
C THR A 19 13.59 -8.07 -6.74
N ILE A 20 14.05 -7.37 -5.71
CA ILE A 20 15.47 -7.26 -5.36
C ILE A 20 16.07 -8.64 -5.09
N SER A 21 15.39 -9.49 -4.35
CA SER A 21 15.83 -10.87 -4.11
C SER A 21 15.98 -11.66 -5.41
N ALA A 22 14.98 -11.60 -6.31
CA ALA A 22 15.01 -12.30 -7.59
C ALA A 22 16.20 -11.88 -8.46
N ILE A 23 16.50 -10.58 -8.51
CA ILE A 23 17.62 -10.01 -9.28
C ILE A 23 18.96 -10.47 -8.73
N LEU A 24 19.12 -10.42 -7.41
CA LEU A 24 20.35 -10.85 -6.75
C LEU A 24 20.56 -12.38 -6.88
N LYS A 25 19.51 -13.19 -6.75
CA LYS A 25 19.56 -14.64 -7.00
C LYS A 25 19.93 -14.94 -8.45
N LYS A 26 19.35 -14.22 -9.43
CA LYS A 26 19.72 -14.35 -10.86
C LYS A 26 21.19 -14.03 -11.10
N ALA A 27 21.79 -13.15 -10.32
CA ALA A 27 23.22 -12.82 -10.35
C ALA A 27 24.09 -13.82 -9.59
N GLY A 28 23.54 -14.91 -9.03
CA GLY A 28 24.31 -15.99 -8.37
C GLY A 28 24.55 -15.77 -6.87
N HIS A 29 23.88 -14.83 -6.21
CA HIS A 29 24.02 -14.61 -4.77
C HIS A 29 23.10 -15.52 -3.94
N ASP A 30 23.56 -15.95 -2.74
CA ASP A 30 22.71 -16.61 -1.72
C ASP A 30 21.87 -15.56 -1.01
N VAL A 31 20.57 -15.47 -1.36
CA VAL A 31 19.68 -14.44 -0.85
C VAL A 31 18.58 -15.04 -0.01
N LYS A 32 18.38 -14.49 1.18
CA LYS A 32 17.27 -14.87 2.07
C LYS A 32 16.44 -13.64 2.43
N ILE A 33 15.12 -13.78 2.42
CA ILE A 33 14.21 -12.74 2.89
C ILE A 33 13.73 -13.12 4.29
N VAL A 34 13.74 -12.16 5.20
CA VAL A 34 13.18 -12.28 6.54
C VAL A 34 12.00 -11.31 6.67
N PHE A 35 10.79 -11.86 6.69
CA PHE A 35 9.57 -11.08 6.91
C PHE A 35 9.34 -10.94 8.41
N MET A 36 9.62 -9.75 8.93
CA MET A 36 9.41 -9.41 10.33
C MET A 36 7.94 -9.02 10.59
N ALA A 37 7.01 -9.85 10.13
CA ALA A 37 5.57 -9.64 10.14
C ALA A 37 4.99 -9.84 11.55
N TYR A 38 5.18 -8.86 12.44
CA TYR A 38 4.83 -8.98 13.84
C TYR A 38 3.38 -8.63 14.18
N SER A 39 2.94 -7.46 13.75
CA SER A 39 1.63 -6.90 14.07
C SER A 39 1.25 -5.82 13.08
N GLU A 40 -0.04 -5.69 12.78
CA GLU A 40 -0.58 -4.54 12.04
C GLU A 40 -0.48 -3.24 12.84
N ASP A 41 -0.32 -3.36 14.15
CA ASP A 41 -0.04 -2.23 15.04
C ASP A 41 1.45 -1.89 14.96
N TYR A 42 1.78 -0.93 14.09
CA TYR A 42 3.16 -0.47 13.87
C TYR A 42 3.76 0.29 15.06
N SER A 43 3.00 0.59 16.13
CA SER A 43 3.53 1.14 17.38
C SER A 43 4.27 0.11 18.20
N LYS A 44 4.02 -1.18 17.95
CA LYS A 44 4.70 -2.26 18.67
C LYS A 44 6.07 -2.52 18.09
N PHE A 45 7.04 -2.55 18.97
CA PHE A 45 8.43 -2.90 18.68
C PHE A 45 8.68 -4.38 18.89
N TYR A 46 9.75 -4.89 18.28
CA TYR A 46 10.20 -6.26 18.48
C TYR A 46 10.85 -6.44 19.86
N HIS A 47 10.66 -7.60 20.46
CA HIS A 47 11.35 -7.97 21.69
C HIS A 47 12.78 -8.44 21.40
N ASN A 48 13.66 -8.39 22.41
CA ASN A 48 15.04 -8.84 22.27
C ASN A 48 15.14 -10.31 21.81
N ARG A 49 14.17 -11.16 22.18
CA ARG A 49 14.12 -12.56 21.74
C ARG A 49 14.04 -12.68 20.20
N GLU A 50 13.17 -11.91 19.58
CA GLU A 50 12.95 -11.90 18.13
C GLU A 50 14.16 -11.35 17.39
N LEU A 51 14.70 -10.24 17.92
CA LEU A 51 15.88 -9.60 17.35
C LEU A 51 17.14 -10.46 17.48
N ASN A 52 17.30 -11.24 18.57
CA ASN A 52 18.41 -12.18 18.71
C ASN A 52 18.31 -13.33 17.68
N GLN A 53 17.10 -13.80 17.36
CA GLN A 53 16.92 -14.78 16.28
C GLN A 53 17.31 -14.19 14.92
N LEU A 54 16.95 -12.91 14.66
CA LEU A 54 17.37 -12.19 13.46
C LEU A 54 18.90 -12.06 13.37
N VAL A 55 19.57 -11.73 14.47
CA VAL A 55 21.05 -11.69 14.55
C VAL A 55 21.67 -13.02 14.10
N ASN A 56 21.09 -14.15 14.57
CA ASN A 56 21.58 -15.49 14.19
C ASN A 56 21.47 -15.76 12.68
N ILE A 57 20.42 -15.24 12.02
CA ILE A 57 20.27 -15.35 10.56
C ILE A 57 21.30 -14.45 9.86
N CYS A 58 21.54 -13.24 10.39
CA CYS A 58 22.39 -12.21 9.77
C CYS A 58 23.88 -12.39 10.00
N LYS A 59 24.33 -13.15 11.03
CA LYS A 59 25.75 -13.20 11.49
C LYS A 59 26.79 -13.53 10.43
N ASN A 60 26.40 -14.26 9.37
CA ASN A 60 27.29 -14.66 8.27
C ASN A 60 26.91 -13.94 6.95
N ALA A 61 26.15 -12.87 6.99
CA ALA A 61 25.86 -12.08 5.80
C ALA A 61 27.07 -11.24 5.38
N ASP A 62 27.11 -10.92 4.09
CA ASP A 62 28.06 -9.96 3.52
C ASP A 62 27.40 -8.61 3.26
N LEU A 63 26.05 -8.59 3.14
CA LEU A 63 25.23 -7.41 2.98
C LEU A 63 23.87 -7.64 3.62
N ILE A 64 23.34 -6.63 4.29
CA ILE A 64 21.98 -6.63 4.83
C ILE A 64 21.18 -5.51 4.18
N GLY A 65 20.04 -5.86 3.56
CA GLY A 65 19.07 -4.91 3.03
C GLY A 65 17.85 -4.78 3.94
N VAL A 66 17.38 -3.57 4.18
CA VAL A 66 16.16 -3.30 4.94
C VAL A 66 15.18 -2.54 4.09
N ASN A 67 13.99 -3.11 3.85
CA ASN A 67 12.91 -2.39 3.20
C ASN A 67 12.16 -1.50 4.20
N CYS A 68 11.99 -0.23 3.85
CA CYS A 68 11.43 0.76 4.74
C CYS A 68 10.30 1.56 4.07
N TYR A 69 9.12 1.47 4.69
CA TYR A 69 7.99 2.37 4.46
C TYR A 69 7.93 3.43 5.56
N VAL A 70 7.19 4.52 5.35
CA VAL A 70 6.98 5.55 6.39
C VAL A 70 6.46 4.93 7.69
N SER A 71 5.51 3.98 7.59
CA SER A 71 4.92 3.30 8.75
C SER A 71 5.87 2.32 9.44
N THR A 72 6.87 1.79 8.76
CA THR A 72 7.81 0.80 9.30
C THR A 72 9.15 1.40 9.71
N MET A 73 9.37 2.69 9.49
CA MET A 73 10.63 3.36 9.81
C MET A 73 11.08 3.14 11.28
N PRO A 74 10.22 3.28 12.31
CA PRO A 74 10.63 3.03 13.69
C PRO A 74 11.16 1.61 13.92
N ARG A 75 10.55 0.62 13.28
CA ARG A 75 11.00 -0.79 13.33
C ARG A 75 12.31 -0.99 12.57
N ALA A 76 12.49 -0.35 11.43
CA ALA A 76 13.75 -0.40 10.67
C ALA A 76 14.91 0.21 11.49
N ILE A 77 14.66 1.30 12.23
CA ILE A 77 15.62 1.89 13.17
C ILE A 77 15.97 0.88 14.27
N GLN A 78 14.97 0.25 14.89
CA GLN A 78 15.18 -0.75 15.93
C GLN A 78 16.02 -1.93 15.43
N ILE A 79 15.64 -2.51 14.28
CA ILE A 79 16.36 -3.62 13.65
C ILE A 79 17.82 -3.24 13.39
N THR A 80 18.04 -2.12 12.70
CA THR A 80 19.37 -1.67 12.32
C THR A 80 20.26 -1.41 13.53
N GLY A 81 19.76 -0.68 14.53
CA GLY A 81 20.48 -0.39 15.75
C GLY A 81 20.83 -1.64 16.55
N PHE A 82 19.90 -2.62 16.62
CA PHE A 82 20.14 -3.88 17.30
C PHE A 82 21.19 -4.75 16.57
N LEU A 83 21.10 -4.85 15.24
CA LEU A 83 22.05 -5.60 14.43
C LEU A 83 23.46 -5.00 14.57
N LYS A 84 23.61 -3.67 14.41
CA LYS A 84 24.91 -2.98 14.58
C LYS A 84 25.53 -3.22 15.96
N LYS A 85 24.73 -3.30 17.01
CA LYS A 85 25.20 -3.55 18.39
C LYS A 85 25.60 -5.01 18.63
N LYS A 86 24.95 -5.97 17.97
CA LYS A 86 25.08 -7.41 18.30
C LYS A 86 25.93 -8.20 17.32
N LEU A 87 26.07 -7.76 16.08
CA LEU A 87 26.94 -8.42 15.11
C LEU A 87 28.41 -8.14 15.43
N LYS A 88 29.23 -9.20 15.43
CA LYS A 88 30.67 -9.12 15.69
C LYS A 88 31.46 -8.59 14.49
N LYS A 89 30.97 -8.83 13.28
CA LYS A 89 31.53 -8.36 12.01
C LYS A 89 30.77 -7.11 11.58
N GLU A 90 31.46 -6.10 11.10
CA GLU A 90 30.82 -4.97 10.41
C GLU A 90 30.28 -5.45 9.08
N ILE A 91 28.94 -5.49 9.00
CA ILE A 91 28.22 -5.85 7.79
C ILE A 91 27.48 -4.61 7.31
N PRO A 92 27.72 -4.14 6.05
CA PRO A 92 27.03 -2.97 5.54
C PRO A 92 25.51 -3.18 5.50
N ILE A 93 24.76 -2.17 5.97
CA ILE A 93 23.31 -2.18 6.01
C ILE A 93 22.78 -1.12 5.04
N VAL A 94 22.09 -1.56 3.98
CA VAL A 94 21.43 -0.69 3.01
C VAL A 94 19.94 -0.61 3.27
N TRP A 95 19.40 0.61 3.33
CA TRP A 95 17.97 0.84 3.36
C TRP A 95 17.44 1.19 1.98
N GLY A 96 16.33 0.55 1.58
CA GLY A 96 15.62 0.81 0.33
C GLY A 96 14.11 0.87 0.52
N GLY A 97 13.40 1.15 -0.56
CA GLY A 97 11.94 1.30 -0.59
C GLY A 97 11.50 2.75 -0.64
N ILE A 98 10.19 2.98 -0.52
CA ILE A 98 9.60 4.30 -0.78
C ILE A 98 10.05 5.38 0.20
N HIS A 99 10.21 5.06 1.49
CA HIS A 99 10.61 6.06 2.47
C HIS A 99 12.06 6.50 2.30
N PRO A 100 13.07 5.61 2.18
CA PRO A 100 14.44 5.99 1.84
C PRO A 100 14.57 6.75 0.51
N THR A 101 13.74 6.42 -0.47
CA THR A 101 13.71 7.13 -1.75
C THR A 101 13.30 8.59 -1.60
N LEU A 102 12.27 8.86 -0.79
CA LEU A 102 11.73 10.21 -0.65
C LEU A 102 12.43 11.04 0.45
N PHE A 103 13.00 10.37 1.47
CA PHE A 103 13.63 11.00 2.63
C PHE A 103 14.99 10.39 2.96
N PRO A 104 15.93 10.36 2.01
CA PRO A 104 17.24 9.74 2.20
C PRO A 104 18.03 10.39 3.34
N GLN A 105 17.88 11.70 3.55
CA GLN A 105 18.53 12.46 4.62
C GLN A 105 18.12 12.01 6.03
N ASP A 106 16.91 11.47 6.19
CA ASP A 106 16.46 10.95 7.48
C ASP A 106 16.93 9.50 7.69
N CYS A 107 16.97 8.72 6.61
CA CYS A 107 17.35 7.31 6.65
C CYS A 107 18.86 7.09 6.80
N ILE A 108 19.68 7.93 6.17
CA ILE A 108 21.15 7.81 6.22
C ILE A 108 21.73 8.03 7.63
N LYS A 109 20.95 8.64 8.54
CA LYS A 109 21.33 8.76 9.96
C LYS A 109 21.49 7.39 10.63
N TYR A 110 20.74 6.40 10.18
CA TYR A 110 20.64 5.06 10.78
C TYR A 110 21.33 3.99 9.92
N ALA A 111 21.13 4.03 8.61
CA ALA A 111 21.75 3.11 7.65
C ALA A 111 23.18 3.53 7.28
N ASP A 112 23.96 2.61 6.76
CA ASP A 112 25.28 2.89 6.19
C ASP A 112 25.15 3.36 4.74
N ILE A 113 24.15 2.82 4.06
CA ILE A 113 23.83 3.08 2.66
C ILE A 113 22.32 3.29 2.54
N VAL A 114 21.91 4.25 1.71
CA VAL A 114 20.50 4.48 1.36
C VAL A 114 20.34 4.39 -0.15
N CYS A 115 19.44 3.52 -0.62
CA CYS A 115 19.10 3.41 -2.03
C CYS A 115 17.91 4.32 -2.34
N VAL A 116 18.10 5.26 -3.27
CA VAL A 116 17.13 6.28 -3.69
C VAL A 116 16.61 5.92 -5.08
N GLY A 117 15.31 5.71 -5.21
CA GLY A 117 14.66 5.33 -6.47
C GLY A 117 14.59 3.83 -6.70
N ASP A 118 14.46 3.42 -7.97
CA ASP A 118 14.48 2.00 -8.36
C ASP A 118 15.83 1.36 -7.98
N GLY A 119 15.78 0.30 -7.19
CA GLY A 119 16.98 -0.27 -6.55
C GLY A 119 17.64 -1.40 -7.31
N GLU A 120 17.05 -1.88 -8.39
CA GLU A 120 17.41 -3.10 -9.10
C GLU A 120 18.89 -3.10 -9.54
N ASP A 121 19.27 -2.13 -10.36
CA ASP A 121 20.64 -2.02 -10.86
C ASP A 121 21.60 -1.54 -9.76
N ALA A 122 21.13 -0.66 -8.88
CA ALA A 122 21.96 -0.11 -7.81
C ALA A 122 22.43 -1.19 -6.82
N VAL A 123 21.54 -2.13 -6.50
CA VAL A 123 21.84 -3.23 -5.57
C VAL A 123 22.74 -4.29 -6.19
N LEU A 124 22.62 -4.50 -7.51
CA LEU A 124 23.54 -5.36 -8.25
C LEU A 124 24.96 -4.77 -8.29
N ASP A 125 25.07 -3.48 -8.57
CA ASP A 125 26.36 -2.80 -8.58
C ASP A 125 26.98 -2.77 -7.18
N LEU A 126 26.15 -2.56 -6.14
CA LEU A 126 26.59 -2.63 -4.76
C LEU A 126 27.13 -4.02 -4.39
N ALA A 127 26.39 -5.08 -4.73
CA ALA A 127 26.80 -6.44 -4.45
C ALA A 127 28.12 -6.78 -5.17
N LYS A 128 28.24 -6.45 -6.46
CA LYS A 128 29.47 -6.62 -7.25
C LYS A 128 30.65 -5.83 -6.68
N ALA A 129 30.41 -4.60 -6.22
CA ALA A 129 31.46 -3.77 -5.63
C ALA A 129 31.98 -4.35 -4.31
N ILE A 130 31.08 -4.80 -3.43
CA ILE A 130 31.44 -5.43 -2.15
C ILE A 130 32.21 -6.74 -2.41
N GLU A 131 31.73 -7.61 -3.30
CA GLU A 131 32.37 -8.88 -3.65
C GLU A 131 33.81 -8.69 -4.18
N ASN A 132 33.98 -7.67 -5.01
CA ASN A 132 35.29 -7.34 -5.61
C ASN A 132 36.08 -6.33 -4.77
N LYS A 133 35.68 -5.99 -3.56
CA LYS A 133 36.33 -5.00 -2.68
C LYS A 133 36.58 -3.65 -3.36
N LYS A 134 35.65 -3.22 -4.23
CA LYS A 134 35.70 -1.94 -4.94
C LYS A 134 34.99 -0.83 -4.15
N PRO A 135 35.36 0.44 -4.37
CA PRO A 135 34.65 1.57 -3.78
C PRO A 135 33.14 1.58 -4.17
N ILE A 136 32.30 2.00 -3.24
CA ILE A 136 30.83 2.06 -3.42
C ILE A 136 30.30 3.49 -3.52
N ASP A 137 31.16 4.47 -3.31
CA ASP A 137 30.84 5.90 -3.20
C ASP A 137 30.42 6.56 -4.53
N LYS A 138 30.62 5.88 -5.68
CA LYS A 138 30.24 6.37 -7.01
C LYS A 138 29.04 5.63 -7.65
N ILE A 139 28.39 4.75 -6.90
CA ILE A 139 27.26 3.98 -7.43
C ILE A 139 26.01 4.87 -7.45
N GLN A 140 25.46 5.11 -8.64
CA GLN A 140 24.23 5.89 -8.81
C GLN A 140 23.09 5.28 -7.99
N ASN A 141 22.15 6.08 -7.55
CA ASN A 141 21.05 5.79 -6.61
C ASN A 141 21.51 5.60 -5.16
N LEU A 142 22.79 5.47 -4.86
CA LEU A 142 23.23 5.25 -3.49
C LEU A 142 23.69 6.56 -2.82
N TRP A 143 23.19 6.79 -1.63
CA TRP A 143 23.78 7.70 -0.66
C TRP A 143 24.60 6.86 0.30
N VAL A 144 25.87 7.20 0.49
CA VAL A 144 26.83 6.39 1.23
C VAL A 144 27.55 7.27 2.24
N LYS A 145 27.77 6.77 3.46
CA LYS A 145 28.70 7.38 4.40
C LYS A 145 30.12 6.98 4.03
N ASP A 146 30.97 7.94 3.81
CA ASP A 146 32.39 7.69 3.62
C ASP A 146 33.10 7.33 4.93
N LYS A 147 34.41 7.09 4.86
CA LYS A 147 35.24 6.75 6.03
C LYS A 147 35.32 7.86 7.09
N ASN A 148 35.06 9.11 6.70
CA ASN A 148 35.06 10.28 7.57
C ASN A 148 33.67 10.57 8.15
N GLY A 149 32.66 9.78 7.77
CA GLY A 149 31.26 10.00 8.14
C GLY A 149 30.52 11.02 7.25
N GLU A 150 31.18 11.56 6.22
CA GLU A 150 30.56 12.46 5.26
C GLU A 150 29.63 11.70 4.32
N ILE A 151 28.54 12.38 3.91
CA ILE A 151 27.51 11.75 3.07
C ILE A 151 27.76 12.07 1.61
N VAL A 152 28.16 11.05 0.84
CA VAL A 152 28.24 11.12 -0.62
C VAL A 152 26.85 10.83 -1.20
N LYS A 153 26.32 11.80 -1.97
CA LYS A 153 24.99 11.75 -2.58
C LYS A 153 25.10 11.54 -4.08
N ASN A 154 24.90 10.31 -4.54
CA ASN A 154 24.96 10.05 -5.98
C ASN A 154 23.62 10.37 -6.67
N PRO A 155 23.66 10.74 -7.97
CA PRO A 155 22.45 11.03 -8.75
C PRO A 155 21.60 9.78 -8.94
N VAL A 156 20.28 10.01 -9.11
CA VAL A 156 19.33 8.93 -9.44
C VAL A 156 19.42 8.59 -10.93
N ARG A 157 19.48 7.30 -11.26
CA ARG A 157 19.42 6.77 -12.63
C ARG A 157 18.04 7.02 -13.24
N PRO A 158 17.90 6.97 -14.57
CA PRO A 158 16.60 6.78 -15.21
C PRO A 158 15.87 5.54 -14.67
N PHE A 159 14.55 5.50 -14.82
CA PHE A 159 13.78 4.28 -14.60
C PHE A 159 14.20 3.15 -15.57
N ILE A 160 14.00 1.91 -15.13
CA ILE A 160 14.02 0.76 -16.04
C ILE A 160 12.79 0.89 -16.95
N ASP A 161 13.00 1.20 -18.22
CA ASP A 161 11.91 1.45 -19.19
C ASP A 161 11.15 0.16 -19.53
N ILE A 162 11.87 -0.94 -19.73
CA ILE A 162 11.31 -2.24 -20.11
C ILE A 162 11.26 -3.15 -18.88
N LEU A 163 10.11 -3.22 -18.23
CA LEU A 163 9.94 -4.00 -17.00
C LEU A 163 10.16 -5.52 -17.21
N ASP A 164 9.97 -6.04 -18.42
CA ASP A 164 10.13 -7.47 -18.75
C ASP A 164 11.59 -7.96 -18.71
N THR A 165 12.55 -7.04 -18.59
CA THR A 165 13.94 -7.40 -18.33
C THR A 165 14.16 -7.92 -16.91
N LEU A 166 13.24 -7.61 -16.00
CA LEU A 166 13.25 -8.07 -14.62
C LEU A 166 12.89 -9.57 -14.54
N PRO A 167 13.52 -10.34 -13.66
CA PRO A 167 13.11 -11.71 -13.42
C PRO A 167 11.72 -11.77 -12.74
N PHE A 168 11.08 -12.92 -12.79
CA PHE A 168 9.89 -13.18 -11.99
C PHE A 168 10.19 -12.94 -10.51
N VAL A 169 9.21 -12.36 -9.81
CA VAL A 169 9.34 -11.99 -8.40
C VAL A 169 9.62 -13.24 -7.54
N ASP A 170 10.56 -13.13 -6.61
CA ASP A 170 10.99 -14.23 -5.76
C ASP A 170 9.92 -14.62 -4.73
N TYR A 171 9.21 -15.69 -5.02
CA TYR A 171 8.29 -16.37 -4.12
C TYR A 171 8.85 -17.71 -3.62
N ASP A 172 10.19 -17.85 -3.55
CA ASP A 172 10.79 -19.03 -2.94
C ASP A 172 10.39 -19.12 -1.46
N ILE A 173 9.94 -20.32 -1.05
CA ILE A 173 9.54 -20.58 0.34
C ILE A 173 10.64 -21.27 1.15
N GLU A 174 11.61 -21.89 0.49
CA GLU A 174 12.63 -22.69 1.17
C GLU A 174 13.69 -21.84 1.86
N ASP A 175 14.05 -20.69 1.24
CA ASP A 175 15.09 -19.81 1.74
C ASP A 175 14.60 -18.68 2.63
N HIS A 176 13.30 -18.43 2.68
CA HIS A 176 12.74 -17.28 3.38
C HIS A 176 12.29 -17.62 4.80
N TYR A 177 12.15 -16.59 5.62
CA TYR A 177 11.72 -16.68 7.02
C TYR A 177 10.56 -15.72 7.29
N ILE A 178 9.71 -16.08 8.23
CA ILE A 178 8.63 -15.22 8.72
C ILE A 178 8.59 -15.25 10.26
N LEU A 179 8.34 -14.09 10.84
CA LEU A 179 8.11 -13.97 12.27
C LEU A 179 6.64 -14.30 12.59
N GLU A 180 6.43 -15.36 13.35
CA GLU A 180 5.11 -15.77 13.84
C GLU A 180 5.19 -16.15 15.30
N ASN A 181 4.29 -15.65 16.13
CA ASN A 181 4.21 -15.96 17.56
C ASN A 181 5.57 -15.85 18.27
N HIS A 182 6.29 -14.75 18.03
CA HIS A 182 7.62 -14.46 18.59
C HIS A 182 8.76 -15.38 18.11
N ASN A 183 8.54 -16.21 17.09
CA ASN A 183 9.56 -17.10 16.55
C ASN A 183 9.77 -16.85 15.04
N LEU A 184 11.03 -16.76 14.64
CA LEU A 184 11.40 -16.78 13.22
C LEU A 184 11.45 -18.23 12.74
N ARG A 185 10.52 -18.59 11.89
CA ARG A 185 10.44 -19.90 11.23
C ARG A 185 10.59 -19.79 9.72
N LYS A 186 10.82 -20.89 9.06
CA LYS A 186 10.78 -20.98 7.60
C LYS A 186 9.41 -20.54 7.07
N PHE A 187 9.45 -19.83 5.96
CA PHE A 187 8.25 -19.44 5.22
C PHE A 187 7.57 -20.68 4.62
N LYS A 188 6.26 -20.68 4.56
CA LYS A 188 5.45 -21.78 4.01
C LYS A 188 4.41 -21.23 3.04
N GLU A 189 3.86 -22.13 2.19
CA GLU A 189 2.81 -21.76 1.24
C GLU A 189 1.57 -21.17 1.93
N GLU A 190 1.20 -21.70 3.09
CA GLU A 190 0.05 -21.24 3.86
C GLU A 190 0.15 -19.77 4.30
N ASP A 191 1.37 -19.24 4.41
CA ASP A 191 1.61 -17.83 4.76
C ASP A 191 1.13 -16.86 3.66
N LEU A 192 0.95 -17.35 2.44
CA LEU A 192 0.36 -16.60 1.33
C LEU A 192 -1.17 -16.50 1.42
N ASN A 193 -1.81 -17.31 2.26
CA ASN A 193 -3.28 -17.35 2.41
C ASN A 193 -4.04 -17.55 1.08
N GLY A 194 -3.47 -18.34 0.15
CA GLY A 194 -4.07 -18.60 -1.14
C GLY A 194 -4.12 -17.42 -2.11
N GLN A 195 -3.43 -16.33 -1.81
CA GLN A 195 -3.42 -15.14 -2.64
C GLN A 195 -2.01 -14.61 -2.87
N ILE A 196 -1.80 -14.03 -4.04
CA ILE A 196 -0.57 -13.33 -4.39
C ILE A 196 -0.89 -11.90 -4.77
N PHE A 197 -0.08 -10.98 -4.25
CA PHE A 197 -0.08 -9.58 -4.64
C PHE A 197 0.92 -9.40 -5.79
N PHE A 198 0.53 -8.66 -6.81
CA PHE A 198 1.37 -8.46 -7.98
C PHE A 198 1.23 -7.06 -8.55
N LEU A 199 2.36 -6.48 -8.97
CA LEU A 199 2.42 -5.25 -9.72
C LEU A 199 2.63 -5.58 -11.20
N THR A 200 1.59 -5.41 -12.01
CA THR A 200 1.69 -5.60 -13.46
C THR A 200 2.26 -4.37 -14.16
N GLY A 201 2.34 -3.26 -13.43
CA GLY A 201 2.93 -2.00 -13.88
C GLY A 201 3.37 -1.13 -12.72
N ARG A 202 4.11 -0.09 -13.01
CA ARG A 202 4.64 0.89 -12.06
C ARG A 202 4.33 2.30 -12.52
N GLY A 203 4.03 3.18 -11.55
CA GLY A 203 3.85 4.60 -11.75
C GLY A 203 2.41 5.02 -12.03
N CYS A 204 2.14 6.28 -11.70
CA CYS A 204 0.84 6.92 -11.87
C CYS A 204 1.05 8.33 -12.42
N PRO A 205 0.34 8.74 -13.50
CA PRO A 205 0.56 10.05 -14.12
C PRO A 205 -0.10 11.20 -13.36
N TYR A 206 -0.88 10.90 -12.31
CA TYR A 206 -1.62 11.91 -11.58
C TYR A 206 -0.76 12.61 -10.53
N GLY A 207 -0.95 13.93 -10.41
CA GLY A 207 -0.27 14.79 -9.44
C GLY A 207 -1.00 14.94 -8.10
N CYS A 208 -1.61 13.88 -7.57
CA CYS A 208 -2.40 13.95 -6.34
C CYS A 208 -1.53 14.42 -5.16
N THR A 209 -1.93 15.51 -4.51
CA THR A 209 -1.14 16.19 -3.46
C THR A 209 -0.91 15.36 -2.20
N TYR A 210 -1.69 14.33 -1.97
CA TYR A 210 -1.56 13.42 -0.81
C TYR A 210 -0.74 12.16 -1.11
N CYS A 211 -0.38 11.93 -2.39
CA CYS A 211 0.20 10.68 -2.85
C CYS A 211 1.72 10.77 -3.05
N SER A 212 2.43 9.73 -2.62
CA SER A 212 3.88 9.60 -2.83
C SER A 212 4.28 9.52 -4.31
N ASN A 213 3.39 9.05 -5.20
CA ASN A 213 3.67 9.00 -6.63
C ASN A 213 3.97 10.39 -7.21
N ASN A 214 3.35 11.46 -6.68
CA ASN A 214 3.68 12.81 -7.11
C ASN A 214 5.16 13.16 -6.83
N LEU A 215 5.68 12.74 -5.68
CA LEU A 215 7.09 12.96 -5.33
C LEU A 215 8.04 12.11 -6.19
N LEU A 216 7.65 10.87 -6.52
CA LEU A 216 8.39 10.04 -7.45
C LEU A 216 8.42 10.67 -8.86
N ASN A 217 7.29 11.21 -9.31
CA ASN A 217 7.20 11.90 -10.58
C ASN A 217 8.17 13.10 -10.66
N GLU A 218 8.26 13.88 -9.59
CA GLU A 218 9.22 15.00 -9.51
C GLU A 218 10.68 14.50 -9.45
N LEU A 219 10.98 13.44 -8.70
CA LEU A 219 12.32 12.84 -8.60
C LEU A 219 12.87 12.39 -9.96
N TYR A 220 11.97 11.87 -10.82
CA TYR A 220 12.33 11.32 -12.12
C TYR A 220 12.02 12.26 -13.31
N LYS A 221 11.57 13.46 -13.04
CA LYS A 221 11.25 14.46 -14.07
C LYS A 221 12.46 14.73 -14.97
N GLY A 222 12.26 14.59 -16.27
CA GLY A 222 13.33 14.74 -17.28
C GLY A 222 14.35 13.59 -17.34
N LYS A 223 14.16 12.51 -16.55
CA LYS A 223 15.08 11.36 -16.53
C LYS A 223 14.51 10.09 -17.18
N CYS A 224 13.24 10.09 -17.55
CA CYS A 224 12.57 8.93 -18.14
C CYS A 224 11.63 9.36 -19.28
N LYS A 225 11.36 8.44 -20.20
CA LYS A 225 10.42 8.66 -21.33
C LYS A 225 8.97 8.63 -20.87
N SER A 226 8.64 7.76 -19.93
CA SER A 226 7.32 7.62 -19.33
C SER A 226 7.42 7.29 -17.85
N ILE A 227 6.57 7.93 -17.06
CA ILE A 227 6.41 7.63 -15.64
C ILE A 227 5.67 6.30 -15.45
N VAL A 228 4.69 6.03 -16.33
CA VAL A 228 3.91 4.78 -16.31
C VAL A 228 4.57 3.75 -17.20
N ARG A 229 4.89 2.61 -16.63
CA ARG A 229 5.53 1.47 -17.29
C ARG A 229 4.76 0.19 -16.97
N TRP A 230 4.56 -0.65 -17.95
CA TRP A 230 3.86 -1.91 -17.78
C TRP A 230 4.70 -3.09 -18.25
N HIS A 231 4.57 -4.21 -17.56
CA HIS A 231 4.95 -5.49 -18.13
C HIS A 231 4.08 -5.81 -19.34
N SER A 232 4.63 -6.52 -20.32
CA SER A 232 3.85 -7.09 -21.41
C SER A 232 2.81 -8.08 -20.85
N VAL A 233 1.76 -8.28 -21.60
CA VAL A 233 0.72 -9.26 -21.23
C VAL A 233 1.32 -10.66 -21.12
N ASP A 234 2.20 -11.05 -22.03
CA ASP A 234 2.85 -12.37 -22.01
C ASP A 234 3.68 -12.57 -20.74
N TYR A 235 4.51 -11.60 -20.35
CA TYR A 235 5.25 -11.66 -19.09
C TYR A 235 4.32 -11.86 -17.88
N ILE A 236 3.20 -11.12 -17.83
CA ILE A 236 2.25 -11.24 -16.71
C ILE A 236 1.65 -12.66 -16.68
N ILE A 237 1.19 -13.15 -17.82
CA ILE A 237 0.56 -14.49 -17.91
C ILE A 237 1.55 -15.59 -17.54
N GLU A 238 2.76 -15.57 -18.08
CA GLU A 238 3.81 -16.54 -17.78
C GLU A 238 4.18 -16.53 -16.28
N HIS A 239 4.31 -15.36 -15.70
CA HIS A 239 4.59 -15.21 -14.26
C HIS A 239 3.47 -15.80 -13.40
N VAL A 240 2.19 -15.50 -13.71
CA VAL A 240 1.06 -16.06 -12.96
C VAL A 240 0.99 -17.58 -13.11
N LEU A 241 1.22 -18.11 -14.30
CA LEU A 241 1.28 -19.55 -14.55
C LEU A 241 2.40 -20.23 -13.78
N TYR A 242 3.59 -19.62 -13.74
CA TYR A 242 4.71 -20.08 -12.92
C TYR A 242 4.30 -20.18 -11.45
N LEU A 243 3.66 -19.15 -10.89
CA LEU A 243 3.22 -19.12 -9.49
C LEU A 243 2.09 -20.13 -9.24
N LYS A 244 1.13 -20.26 -10.16
CA LYS A 244 0.03 -21.23 -10.07
C LYS A 244 0.52 -22.67 -10.10
N LYS A 245 1.56 -22.97 -10.88
CA LYS A 245 2.21 -24.29 -10.90
C LYS A 245 2.94 -24.59 -9.59
N ARG A 246 3.56 -23.56 -8.99
CA ARG A 246 4.34 -23.69 -7.76
C ARG A 246 3.46 -23.83 -6.52
N PHE A 247 2.35 -23.08 -6.44
CA PHE A 247 1.47 -23.01 -5.27
C PHE A 247 0.11 -23.64 -5.55
N LYS A 248 -0.17 -24.75 -4.88
CA LYS A 248 -1.44 -25.50 -5.07
C LYS A 248 -2.64 -24.82 -4.43
N THR A 249 -2.42 -24.03 -3.38
CA THR A 249 -3.48 -23.31 -2.65
C THR A 249 -3.82 -21.97 -3.27
N LEU A 250 -3.06 -21.50 -4.27
CA LEU A 250 -3.27 -20.22 -4.93
C LEU A 250 -4.61 -20.20 -5.66
N SER A 251 -5.49 -19.28 -5.25
CA SER A 251 -6.86 -19.15 -5.76
C SER A 251 -7.26 -17.72 -6.10
N TYR A 252 -6.39 -16.76 -5.77
CA TYR A 252 -6.71 -15.34 -5.92
C TYR A 252 -5.49 -14.50 -6.28
N PHE A 253 -5.67 -13.62 -7.25
CA PHE A 253 -4.63 -12.74 -7.77
C PHE A 253 -4.99 -11.27 -7.52
N ASP A 254 -4.24 -10.61 -6.65
CA ASP A 254 -4.48 -9.21 -6.28
C ASP A 254 -3.53 -8.30 -7.07
N ILE A 255 -4.02 -7.72 -8.16
CA ILE A 255 -3.29 -6.73 -8.95
C ILE A 255 -3.28 -5.40 -8.19
N ARG A 256 -2.08 -4.93 -7.83
CA ARG A 256 -1.85 -3.74 -7.01
C ARG A 256 -1.23 -2.57 -7.76
N ASP A 257 -1.40 -2.53 -9.08
CA ASP A 257 -1.00 -1.35 -9.85
C ASP A 257 -1.66 -0.09 -9.26
N ASP A 258 -0.98 1.03 -9.31
CA ASP A 258 -1.53 2.32 -8.85
C ASP A 258 -2.89 2.64 -9.51
N THR A 259 -3.05 2.24 -10.77
CA THR A 259 -4.33 2.31 -11.51
C THR A 259 -4.29 1.33 -12.69
N PHE A 260 -4.73 0.10 -12.50
CA PHE A 260 -4.76 -0.92 -13.56
C PHE A 260 -5.63 -0.50 -14.75
N SER A 261 -6.78 0.14 -14.48
CA SER A 261 -7.72 0.60 -15.52
C SER A 261 -7.17 1.72 -16.42
N LEU A 262 -5.98 2.26 -16.13
CA LEU A 262 -5.28 3.24 -16.98
C LEU A 262 -4.75 2.60 -18.26
N ARG A 263 -4.51 1.27 -18.27
CA ARG A 263 -4.05 0.55 -19.48
C ARG A 263 -5.00 0.80 -20.66
N PRO A 264 -4.47 0.90 -21.89
CA PRO A 264 -5.28 0.94 -23.10
C PRO A 264 -6.24 -0.24 -23.17
N LEU A 265 -7.42 -0.05 -23.78
CA LEU A 265 -8.43 -1.11 -23.92
C LEU A 265 -7.85 -2.35 -24.61
N SER A 266 -7.07 -2.18 -25.67
CA SER A 266 -6.44 -3.29 -26.38
C SER A 266 -5.56 -4.16 -25.50
N GLN A 267 -4.76 -3.56 -24.62
CA GLN A 267 -3.94 -4.32 -23.66
C GLN A 267 -4.78 -5.03 -22.59
N ILE A 268 -5.89 -4.40 -22.15
CA ILE A 268 -6.81 -5.04 -21.19
C ILE A 268 -7.53 -6.22 -21.87
N GLN A 269 -7.94 -6.07 -23.12
CA GLN A 269 -8.55 -7.16 -23.90
C GLN A 269 -7.58 -8.33 -24.07
N GLU A 270 -6.36 -8.07 -24.53
CA GLU A 270 -5.30 -9.09 -24.67
C GLU A 270 -5.03 -9.81 -23.35
N PHE A 271 -4.89 -9.04 -22.24
CA PHE A 271 -4.72 -9.61 -20.91
C PHE A 271 -5.89 -10.51 -20.53
N CYS A 272 -7.12 -10.05 -20.69
CA CYS A 272 -8.33 -10.76 -20.31
C CYS A 272 -8.52 -12.06 -21.12
N GLU A 273 -8.26 -12.03 -22.42
CA GLU A 273 -8.33 -13.21 -23.30
C GLU A 273 -7.33 -14.27 -22.86
N LYS A 274 -6.04 -13.92 -22.76
CA LYS A 274 -4.97 -14.85 -22.34
C LYS A 274 -5.16 -15.32 -20.90
N TYR A 275 -5.61 -14.43 -20.00
CA TYR A 275 -5.83 -14.78 -18.60
C TYR A 275 -6.98 -15.76 -18.42
N LYS A 276 -8.10 -15.55 -19.10
CA LYS A 276 -9.25 -16.45 -19.09
C LYS A 276 -8.91 -17.81 -19.64
N GLU A 277 -8.20 -17.87 -20.77
CA GLU A 277 -7.82 -19.12 -21.42
C GLU A 277 -6.82 -19.92 -20.60
N LYS A 278 -5.73 -19.29 -20.13
CA LYS A 278 -4.57 -19.99 -19.58
C LYS A 278 -4.57 -20.03 -18.05
N VAL A 279 -5.01 -18.95 -17.39
CA VAL A 279 -4.94 -18.82 -15.93
C VAL A 279 -6.24 -19.23 -15.27
N ASN A 280 -7.37 -18.72 -15.70
CA ASN A 280 -8.72 -19.00 -15.21
C ASN A 280 -8.81 -18.98 -13.67
N MET A 281 -8.41 -17.86 -13.07
CA MET A 281 -8.43 -17.66 -11.61
C MET A 281 -9.05 -16.31 -11.30
N ARG A 282 -9.68 -16.18 -10.13
CA ARG A 282 -10.26 -14.89 -9.70
C ARG A 282 -9.16 -13.85 -9.46
N PHE A 283 -9.44 -12.60 -9.78
CA PHE A 283 -8.52 -11.52 -9.51
C PHE A 283 -9.22 -10.23 -9.12
N LYS A 284 -8.43 -9.32 -8.56
CA LYS A 284 -8.82 -7.96 -8.20
C LYS A 284 -7.89 -6.95 -8.88
N CYS A 285 -8.44 -5.76 -9.20
CA CYS A 285 -7.64 -4.65 -9.69
C CYS A 285 -8.10 -3.30 -9.10
N LEU A 286 -7.30 -2.27 -9.34
CA LEU A 286 -7.58 -0.89 -8.95
C LEU A 286 -7.92 -0.05 -10.17
N GLY A 287 -8.88 0.87 -10.01
CA GLY A 287 -9.31 1.77 -11.08
C GLY A 287 -9.51 3.21 -10.63
N ASP A 288 -9.53 4.10 -11.61
CA ASP A 288 -9.88 5.50 -11.46
C ASP A 288 -11.19 5.78 -12.22
N PRO A 289 -12.17 6.50 -11.68
CA PRO A 289 -13.43 6.81 -12.35
C PRO A 289 -13.27 7.34 -13.77
N LYS A 290 -12.22 8.11 -14.04
CA LYS A 290 -11.92 8.69 -15.36
C LYS A 290 -11.57 7.65 -16.42
N THR A 291 -11.11 6.47 -16.01
CA THR A 291 -10.61 5.42 -16.90
C THR A 291 -11.57 4.23 -17.02
N ILE A 292 -12.69 4.25 -16.31
CA ILE A 292 -13.73 3.22 -16.39
C ILE A 292 -14.57 3.40 -17.65
N SER A 293 -14.59 2.36 -18.49
CA SER A 293 -15.50 2.24 -19.63
C SER A 293 -16.23 0.90 -19.61
N GLU A 294 -17.37 0.81 -20.31
CA GLU A 294 -18.17 -0.42 -20.33
C GLU A 294 -17.39 -1.58 -20.92
N ASP A 295 -16.68 -1.34 -22.05
CA ASP A 295 -15.88 -2.38 -22.70
C ASP A 295 -14.79 -2.92 -21.79
N LYS A 296 -14.06 -2.05 -21.05
CA LYS A 296 -13.04 -2.49 -20.08
C LYS A 296 -13.65 -3.35 -18.98
N ILE A 297 -14.76 -2.91 -18.38
CA ILE A 297 -15.37 -3.65 -17.28
C ILE A 297 -15.95 -4.98 -17.74
N LYS A 298 -16.56 -5.01 -18.91
CA LYS A 298 -17.09 -6.25 -19.51
C LYS A 298 -15.99 -7.31 -19.64
N VAL A 299 -14.89 -6.99 -20.30
CA VAL A 299 -13.82 -7.99 -20.52
C VAL A 299 -13.12 -8.38 -19.21
N LEU A 300 -12.95 -7.47 -18.26
CA LEU A 300 -12.40 -7.77 -16.94
C LEU A 300 -13.28 -8.78 -16.18
N VAL A 301 -14.58 -8.54 -16.12
CA VAL A 301 -15.54 -9.45 -15.45
C VAL A 301 -15.59 -10.81 -16.14
N ASP A 302 -15.61 -10.84 -17.46
CA ASP A 302 -15.63 -12.07 -18.26
C ASP A 302 -14.34 -12.89 -18.10
N ALA A 303 -13.22 -12.24 -17.73
CA ALA A 303 -11.94 -12.88 -17.45
C ALA A 303 -11.76 -13.32 -15.97
N GLY A 304 -12.74 -13.07 -15.09
CA GLY A 304 -12.67 -13.48 -13.69
C GLY A 304 -12.31 -12.36 -12.69
N CYS A 305 -12.42 -11.09 -13.07
CA CYS A 305 -12.34 -9.98 -12.12
C CYS A 305 -13.57 -10.00 -11.20
N THR A 306 -13.36 -10.29 -9.93
CA THR A 306 -14.44 -10.36 -8.93
C THR A 306 -14.49 -9.13 -8.03
N ASP A 307 -13.42 -8.37 -7.97
CA ASP A 307 -13.31 -7.20 -7.08
C ASP A 307 -12.62 -6.04 -7.81
N ILE A 308 -13.16 -4.84 -7.66
CA ILE A 308 -12.52 -3.61 -8.15
C ILE A 308 -12.55 -2.53 -7.07
N ILE A 309 -11.40 -1.86 -6.86
CA ILE A 309 -11.32 -0.72 -5.96
C ILE A 309 -11.26 0.56 -6.79
N ILE A 310 -12.14 1.50 -6.49
CA ILE A 310 -12.26 2.78 -7.20
C ILE A 310 -12.02 3.92 -6.22
N GLY A 311 -10.99 4.74 -6.51
CA GLY A 311 -10.69 5.89 -5.68
C GLY A 311 -11.61 7.08 -5.97
N ILE A 312 -12.52 7.41 -5.06
CA ILE A 312 -13.30 8.66 -5.10
C ILE A 312 -12.58 9.77 -4.35
N GLN A 313 -12.02 9.45 -3.20
CA GLN A 313 -11.24 10.26 -2.28
C GLN A 313 -12.04 11.39 -1.60
N GLY A 314 -12.62 12.33 -2.33
CA GLY A 314 -13.39 13.46 -1.82
C GLY A 314 -14.52 13.88 -2.77
N ASN A 315 -15.24 14.93 -2.43
CA ASN A 315 -16.16 15.58 -3.36
C ASN A 315 -15.38 16.27 -4.51
N GLU A 316 -16.06 16.74 -5.52
CA GLU A 316 -15.43 17.38 -6.69
C GLU A 316 -14.56 18.58 -6.34
N LYS A 317 -15.04 19.45 -5.42
CA LYS A 317 -14.29 20.64 -4.97
C LYS A 317 -13.00 20.23 -4.27
N THR A 318 -13.07 19.28 -3.33
CA THR A 318 -11.88 18.74 -2.64
C THR A 318 -10.89 18.11 -3.63
N ASN A 319 -11.38 17.30 -4.56
CA ASN A 319 -10.53 16.66 -5.58
C ASN A 319 -9.83 17.68 -6.47
N ARG A 320 -10.53 18.76 -6.89
CA ARG A 320 -9.97 19.81 -7.72
C ARG A 320 -9.01 20.72 -6.94
N ASP A 321 -9.46 21.27 -5.81
CA ASP A 321 -8.80 22.42 -5.15
C ASP A 321 -7.74 21.98 -4.14
N ILE A 322 -7.95 20.82 -3.49
CA ILE A 322 -7.07 20.32 -2.44
C ILE A 322 -6.20 19.17 -2.94
N TYR A 323 -6.82 18.13 -3.50
CA TYR A 323 -6.11 16.90 -3.90
C TYR A 323 -5.46 16.98 -5.28
N LYS A 324 -5.82 17.97 -6.11
CA LYS A 324 -5.33 18.13 -7.51
C LYS A 324 -5.52 16.85 -8.36
N ARG A 325 -6.62 16.15 -8.10
CA ARG A 325 -6.94 14.88 -8.76
C ARG A 325 -7.66 15.07 -10.11
N GLY A 326 -8.33 16.19 -10.31
CA GLY A 326 -9.05 16.51 -11.55
C GLY A 326 -10.18 15.53 -11.87
N GLN A 327 -10.91 15.05 -10.88
CA GLN A 327 -12.02 14.11 -10.96
C GLN A 327 -13.32 14.83 -10.67
N THR A 328 -14.35 14.64 -11.53
CA THR A 328 -15.69 15.22 -11.36
C THR A 328 -16.68 14.23 -10.76
N ASN A 329 -17.73 14.74 -10.11
CA ASN A 329 -18.82 13.90 -9.61
C ASN A 329 -19.54 13.17 -10.76
N GLU A 330 -19.64 13.78 -11.95
CA GLU A 330 -20.24 13.16 -13.13
C GLU A 330 -19.45 11.91 -13.56
N GLN A 331 -18.11 12.00 -13.59
CA GLN A 331 -17.24 10.86 -13.91
C GLN A 331 -17.42 9.72 -12.89
N VAL A 332 -17.55 10.05 -11.60
CA VAL A 332 -17.80 9.06 -10.54
C VAL A 332 -19.15 8.37 -10.75
N LEU A 333 -20.21 9.14 -11.03
CA LEU A 333 -21.55 8.59 -11.27
C LEU A 333 -21.62 7.75 -12.55
N LYS A 334 -20.96 8.20 -13.62
CA LYS A 334 -20.84 7.43 -14.87
C LYS A 334 -20.16 6.08 -14.63
N ALA A 335 -19.02 6.09 -13.95
CA ALA A 335 -18.32 4.87 -13.57
C ALA A 335 -19.20 3.96 -12.69
N GLY A 336 -19.89 4.52 -11.70
CA GLY A 336 -20.82 3.77 -10.84
C GLY A 336 -21.96 3.10 -11.63
N LYS A 337 -22.54 3.80 -12.61
CA LYS A 337 -23.58 3.23 -13.50
C LYS A 337 -23.04 2.05 -14.32
N ILE A 338 -21.83 2.16 -14.86
CA ILE A 338 -21.21 1.05 -15.61
C ILE A 338 -20.97 -0.15 -14.70
N LEU A 339 -20.32 0.07 -13.54
CA LEU A 339 -19.97 -0.99 -12.61
C LEU A 339 -21.20 -1.72 -12.05
N SER A 340 -22.29 -1.00 -11.79
CA SER A 340 -23.53 -1.57 -11.24
C SER A 340 -24.23 -2.57 -12.19
N LYS A 341 -23.97 -2.52 -13.48
CA LYS A 341 -24.47 -3.53 -14.44
C LYS A 341 -23.93 -4.94 -14.12
N TYR A 342 -22.79 -5.01 -13.46
CA TYR A 342 -22.08 -6.27 -13.13
C TYR A 342 -22.21 -6.66 -11.65
N LYS A 343 -23.16 -6.09 -10.90
CA LYS A 343 -23.32 -6.25 -9.44
C LYS A 343 -23.43 -7.69 -8.93
N ASN A 344 -23.80 -8.64 -9.78
CA ASN A 344 -23.89 -10.06 -9.43
C ASN A 344 -22.55 -10.81 -9.55
N LYS A 345 -21.58 -10.23 -10.24
CA LYS A 345 -20.25 -10.85 -10.51
C LYS A 345 -19.09 -10.02 -9.97
N LEU A 346 -19.27 -8.70 -9.83
CA LEU A 346 -18.23 -7.74 -9.47
C LEU A 346 -18.57 -7.03 -8.17
N ALA A 347 -17.73 -7.19 -7.16
CA ALA A 347 -17.78 -6.41 -5.93
C ALA A 347 -17.02 -5.10 -6.13
N VAL A 348 -17.72 -3.97 -5.97
CA VAL A 348 -17.14 -2.63 -6.12
C VAL A 348 -16.85 -2.05 -4.75
N MET A 349 -15.62 -1.58 -4.53
CA MET A 349 -15.25 -0.83 -3.32
C MET A 349 -14.88 0.59 -3.70
N TYR A 350 -15.50 1.57 -3.07
CA TYR A 350 -15.13 2.97 -3.21
C TYR A 350 -14.26 3.42 -2.04
N ASP A 351 -13.06 3.92 -2.34
CA ASP A 351 -12.17 4.51 -1.35
C ASP A 351 -12.43 6.00 -1.22
N VAL A 352 -12.60 6.46 0.02
CA VAL A 352 -12.73 7.88 0.37
C VAL A 352 -11.71 8.25 1.45
N ILE A 353 -11.26 9.50 1.41
CA ILE A 353 -10.37 10.09 2.40
C ILE A 353 -11.20 11.04 3.25
N THR A 354 -11.05 10.95 4.56
CA THR A 354 -11.69 11.82 5.55
C THR A 354 -10.63 12.46 6.44
N CYS A 355 -11.06 13.28 7.39
CA CYS A 355 -10.18 13.95 8.34
C CYS A 355 -9.19 14.93 7.67
N ASN A 356 -9.61 15.52 6.57
CA ASN A 356 -8.84 16.55 5.89
C ASN A 356 -9.12 17.94 6.54
N PRO A 357 -8.12 18.59 7.15
CA PRO A 357 -8.32 19.85 7.84
C PRO A 357 -8.58 21.06 6.90
N PHE A 358 -8.47 20.85 5.59
CA PHE A 358 -8.70 21.87 4.57
C PHE A 358 -10.11 21.81 3.97
N GLU A 359 -10.88 20.78 4.31
CA GLU A 359 -12.31 20.68 3.97
C GLU A 359 -13.17 21.46 4.96
N ASP A 360 -14.33 21.90 4.49
CA ASP A 360 -15.41 22.40 5.35
C ASP A 360 -16.51 21.35 5.51
N ALA A 361 -17.49 21.64 6.39
CA ALA A 361 -18.60 20.73 6.63
C ALA A 361 -19.43 20.45 5.36
N LYS A 362 -19.53 21.43 4.45
CA LYS A 362 -20.24 21.28 3.19
C LYS A 362 -19.56 20.27 2.29
N ASP A 363 -18.22 20.29 2.21
CA ASP A 363 -17.44 19.35 1.40
C ASP A 363 -17.71 17.90 1.84
N VAL A 364 -17.74 17.65 3.14
CA VAL A 364 -18.01 16.30 3.68
C VAL A 364 -19.48 15.88 3.44
N ILE A 365 -20.44 16.80 3.60
CA ILE A 365 -21.85 16.54 3.30
C ILE A 365 -22.05 16.20 1.83
N ASP A 366 -21.38 16.95 0.93
CA ASP A 366 -21.48 16.72 -0.51
C ASP A 366 -20.87 15.36 -0.90
N LEU A 367 -19.77 14.92 -0.24
CA LEU A 367 -19.23 13.57 -0.39
C LEU A 367 -20.24 12.51 0.08
N ILE A 368 -20.85 12.68 1.25
CA ILE A 368 -21.87 11.75 1.76
C ILE A 368 -23.04 11.64 0.78
N ARG A 369 -23.51 12.77 0.26
CA ARG A 369 -24.60 12.80 -0.75
C ARG A 369 -24.20 12.10 -2.05
N LEU A 370 -22.98 12.31 -2.52
CA LEU A 370 -22.44 11.58 -3.68
C LEU A 370 -22.50 10.07 -3.46
N LEU A 371 -22.04 9.60 -2.29
CA LEU A 371 -22.12 8.19 -1.93
C LEU A 371 -23.57 7.68 -1.89
N GLN A 372 -24.53 8.49 -1.41
CA GLN A 372 -25.94 8.08 -1.34
C GLN A 372 -26.58 7.84 -2.70
N ILE A 373 -26.19 8.60 -3.73
CA ILE A 373 -26.77 8.52 -5.08
C ILE A 373 -26.05 7.54 -6.01
N LEU A 374 -24.92 6.99 -5.59
CA LEU A 374 -24.23 5.94 -6.35
C LEU A 374 -25.08 4.67 -6.46
N PRO A 375 -25.12 4.02 -7.64
CA PRO A 375 -25.84 2.76 -7.84
C PRO A 375 -25.32 1.65 -6.90
N LYS A 376 -26.24 0.92 -6.30
CA LYS A 376 -25.98 -0.12 -5.29
C LYS A 376 -26.16 -1.53 -5.88
N PRO A 377 -25.54 -2.58 -5.28
CA PRO A 377 -24.74 -2.57 -4.05
C PRO A 377 -23.26 -2.21 -4.29
N TYR A 378 -22.57 -1.77 -3.24
CA TYR A 378 -21.13 -1.54 -3.23
C TYR A 378 -20.56 -1.54 -1.81
N TYR A 379 -19.26 -1.36 -1.66
CA TYR A 379 -18.57 -1.19 -0.36
C TYR A 379 -17.95 0.20 -0.28
N VAL A 380 -17.92 0.77 0.91
CA VAL A 380 -17.19 2.02 1.21
C VAL A 380 -16.01 1.69 2.13
N SER A 381 -14.82 2.09 1.70
CA SER A 381 -13.62 2.15 2.53
C SER A 381 -13.37 3.61 2.91
N VAL A 382 -13.31 3.89 4.21
CA VAL A 382 -13.07 5.22 4.74
C VAL A 382 -11.67 5.25 5.33
N ASN A 383 -10.81 6.06 4.75
CA ASN A 383 -9.41 6.21 5.12
C ASN A 383 -9.16 7.61 5.68
N ASN A 384 -8.41 7.71 6.77
CA ASN A 384 -8.03 9.01 7.28
C ASN A 384 -6.86 9.58 6.45
N LEU A 385 -6.90 10.89 6.19
CA LEU A 385 -5.79 11.58 5.55
C LEU A 385 -4.50 11.42 6.37
N VAL A 386 -3.46 10.93 5.72
CA VAL A 386 -2.12 10.85 6.31
C VAL A 386 -1.23 11.87 5.63
N PHE A 387 -0.58 12.70 6.42
CA PHE A 387 0.39 13.67 5.94
C PHE A 387 1.75 12.98 5.75
N PHE A 388 1.98 12.43 4.58
CA PHE A 388 3.30 11.92 4.25
C PHE A 388 4.25 13.09 4.01
N PRO A 389 5.41 13.12 4.70
CA PRO A 389 6.39 14.19 4.51
C PRO A 389 6.68 14.46 3.03
N GLY A 390 6.93 15.72 2.65
CA GLY A 390 7.23 16.14 1.28
C GLY A 390 6.06 16.17 0.31
N THR A 391 4.92 15.52 0.61
CA THR A 391 3.74 15.61 -0.26
C THR A 391 3.14 17.03 -0.24
N GLY A 392 2.54 17.45 -1.34
CA GLY A 392 1.98 18.81 -1.45
C GLY A 392 1.01 19.18 -0.33
N ILE A 393 0.20 18.19 0.14
CA ILE A 393 -0.73 18.43 1.26
C ILE A 393 0.00 18.54 2.61
N TYR A 394 1.12 17.83 2.78
CA TYR A 394 1.98 17.95 3.96
C TYR A 394 2.62 19.36 4.02
N GLU A 395 3.20 19.83 2.92
CA GLU A 395 3.83 21.15 2.87
C GLU A 395 2.79 22.26 3.10
N ARG A 396 1.60 22.13 2.49
CA ARG A 396 0.48 23.04 2.76
C ARG A 396 0.09 23.06 4.24
N ALA A 397 0.04 21.90 4.87
CA ALA A 397 -0.32 21.79 6.30
C ALA A 397 0.79 22.36 7.21
N LYS A 398 2.05 22.18 6.85
CA LYS A 398 3.21 22.70 7.56
C LYS A 398 3.28 24.24 7.54
N MET A 399 2.79 24.86 6.46
CA MET A 399 2.66 26.32 6.38
C MET A 399 1.55 26.89 7.28
N ASN A 400 0.63 26.05 7.76
CA ASN A 400 -0.44 26.49 8.65
C ASN A 400 0.03 26.42 10.12
N PRO A 401 0.13 27.55 10.85
CA PRO A 401 0.65 27.56 12.23
C PRO A 401 -0.09 26.61 13.17
N LYS A 402 -1.40 26.42 12.97
CA LYS A 402 -2.24 25.51 13.80
C LYS A 402 -2.01 24.03 13.49
N LEU A 403 -1.53 23.71 12.29
CA LEU A 403 -1.32 22.34 11.85
C LEU A 403 0.15 21.92 11.92
N LYS A 404 1.09 22.87 11.85
CA LYS A 404 2.53 22.62 11.75
C LYS A 404 3.03 21.63 12.80
N LYS A 405 2.83 21.90 14.08
CA LYS A 405 3.29 21.05 15.18
C LYS A 405 2.76 19.61 15.05
N ILE A 406 1.51 19.47 14.70
CA ILE A 406 0.82 18.17 14.63
C ILE A 406 1.24 17.37 13.42
N VAL A 407 1.43 18.04 12.28
CA VAL A 407 1.94 17.39 11.07
C VAL A 407 3.38 16.90 11.29
N GLU A 408 4.22 17.68 11.96
CA GLU A 408 5.58 17.31 12.33
C GLU A 408 5.60 16.14 13.34
N GLU A 409 4.72 16.16 14.33
CA GLU A 409 4.55 15.05 15.28
C GLU A 409 3.95 13.81 14.59
N SER A 410 2.93 13.98 13.74
CA SER A 410 2.29 12.87 13.03
C SER A 410 3.24 12.15 12.08
N SER A 411 4.25 12.82 11.53
CA SER A 411 5.26 12.18 10.69
C SER A 411 6.13 11.17 11.43
N LYS A 412 6.24 11.32 12.77
CA LYS A 412 6.99 10.42 13.66
C LYS A 412 6.16 9.24 14.17
N LEU A 413 4.83 9.31 14.00
CA LEU A 413 3.92 8.28 14.47
C LEU A 413 3.75 7.18 13.41
N ASN A 414 3.45 5.98 13.86
CA ASN A 414 3.02 4.92 12.95
C ASN A 414 1.62 5.23 12.35
N TYR A 415 1.25 4.50 11.31
CA TYR A 415 -0.01 4.71 10.56
C TYR A 415 -1.26 4.70 11.47
N TRP A 416 -1.30 3.85 12.50
CA TRP A 416 -2.46 3.69 13.39
C TRP A 416 -2.53 4.77 14.47
N ASP A 417 -1.38 5.20 15.01
CA ASP A 417 -1.35 6.28 15.99
C ASP A 417 -1.60 7.65 15.36
N ARG A 418 -1.26 7.83 14.07
CA ARG A 418 -1.63 9.03 13.31
C ARG A 418 -3.11 9.28 13.32
N ASN A 419 -3.93 8.23 13.32
CA ASN A 419 -5.38 8.34 13.41
C ASN A 419 -5.88 8.93 14.74
N LYS A 420 -5.09 8.85 15.82
CA LYS A 420 -5.44 9.43 17.14
C LYS A 420 -5.15 10.93 17.23
N HIS A 421 -4.28 11.45 16.37
CA HIS A 421 -3.83 12.85 16.39
C HIS A 421 -4.44 13.70 15.27
N ILE A 422 -5.50 13.22 14.66
CA ILE A 422 -6.17 14.00 13.64
C ILE A 422 -6.87 15.19 14.29
N LEU A 423 -6.38 16.35 13.93
CA LEU A 423 -6.99 17.63 14.30
C LEU A 423 -8.17 17.91 13.39
N LEU A 424 -9.22 17.29 13.73
CA LEU A 424 -10.50 17.82 13.30
C LEU A 424 -10.83 19.04 14.14
N LYS A 425 -11.22 20.11 13.47
CA LYS A 425 -12.01 21.13 14.14
C LYS A 425 -13.12 20.37 14.86
N ARG A 426 -13.34 20.60 16.13
CA ARG A 426 -14.42 19.94 16.92
C ARG A 426 -15.75 19.86 16.17
N LYS A 427 -15.97 20.82 15.26
CA LYS A 427 -17.18 20.93 14.42
C LYS A 427 -17.32 19.81 13.36
N ASP A 428 -16.23 19.26 12.84
CA ASP A 428 -16.31 18.35 11.69
C ASP A 428 -16.38 16.87 12.14
N MET A 429 -16.10 16.59 13.42
CA MET A 429 -16.07 15.21 13.97
C MET A 429 -17.41 14.48 13.83
N TYR A 430 -18.52 15.19 13.86
CA TYR A 430 -19.85 14.61 13.67
C TYR A 430 -20.01 14.01 12.26
N LEU A 431 -19.58 14.72 11.24
CA LEU A 431 -19.68 14.25 9.85
C LEU A 431 -18.71 13.10 9.57
N VAL A 432 -17.53 13.13 10.19
CA VAL A 432 -16.57 12.02 10.14
C VAL A 432 -17.13 10.78 10.84
N LEU A 433 -17.84 10.93 11.96
CA LEU A 433 -18.56 9.83 12.60
C LEU A 433 -19.57 9.21 11.63
N ILE A 434 -20.39 10.03 10.95
CA ILE A 434 -21.36 9.52 9.96
C ILE A 434 -20.64 8.73 8.87
N LEU A 435 -19.57 9.26 8.27
CA LEU A 435 -18.78 8.55 7.25
C LEU A 435 -18.23 7.21 7.77
N ASN A 436 -17.70 7.19 8.99
CA ASN A 436 -17.19 5.93 9.58
C ASN A 436 -18.30 4.91 9.84
N LEU A 437 -19.47 5.34 10.25
CA LEU A 437 -20.64 4.46 10.41
C LEU A 437 -21.20 3.97 9.06
N MET A 438 -20.97 4.71 7.97
CA MET A 438 -21.31 4.29 6.61
C MET A 438 -20.32 3.28 6.02
N ARG A 439 -19.14 3.09 6.64
CA ARG A 439 -18.11 2.17 6.15
C ARG A 439 -18.61 0.73 6.08
N GLY A 440 -18.27 0.05 4.99
CA GLY A 440 -18.62 -1.36 4.75
C GLY A 440 -19.60 -1.54 3.60
N SER A 441 -20.43 -2.56 3.69
CA SER A 441 -21.40 -2.92 2.65
C SER A 441 -22.53 -1.89 2.56
N VAL A 442 -22.85 -1.46 1.35
CA VAL A 442 -23.94 -0.53 1.03
C VAL A 442 -24.97 -1.25 0.18
N THR A 443 -26.21 -1.20 0.63
CA THR A 443 -27.38 -1.78 -0.04
C THR A 443 -28.49 -0.75 -0.19
N GLU A 444 -29.62 -1.11 -0.78
CA GLU A 444 -30.76 -0.20 -0.93
C GLU A 444 -31.27 0.35 0.42
N ASN A 445 -31.17 -0.45 1.48
CA ASN A 445 -31.73 -0.11 2.78
C ASN A 445 -30.72 0.45 3.79
N ARG A 446 -29.40 0.24 3.60
CA ARG A 446 -28.39 0.62 4.58
C ARG A 446 -27.04 0.97 3.99
N PHE A 447 -26.27 1.78 4.72
CA PHE A 447 -24.84 2.06 4.55
C PHE A 447 -24.07 1.54 5.76
N GLY A 448 -23.26 0.52 5.58
CA GLY A 448 -22.56 -0.11 6.71
C GLY A 448 -23.54 -0.51 7.82
N LEU A 449 -23.40 0.15 8.97
CA LEU A 449 -24.28 -0.05 10.14
C LEU A 449 -25.52 0.83 10.15
N MET A 450 -25.62 1.80 9.23
CA MET A 450 -26.62 2.86 9.26
C MET A 450 -27.78 2.60 8.29
N PRO A 451 -29.03 2.55 8.75
CA PRO A 451 -30.20 2.63 7.86
C PRO A 451 -30.21 3.94 7.06
N ASN A 452 -30.57 3.89 5.78
CA ASN A 452 -30.64 5.08 4.92
C ASN A 452 -31.50 6.21 5.51
N LYS A 453 -32.62 5.85 6.13
CA LYS A 453 -33.49 6.81 6.79
C LYS A 453 -32.82 7.56 7.92
N LEU A 454 -31.93 6.86 8.68
CA LEU A 454 -31.19 7.47 9.78
C LEU A 454 -30.13 8.44 9.27
N ILE A 455 -29.39 8.09 8.20
CA ILE A 455 -28.43 9.03 7.58
C ILE A 455 -29.13 10.31 7.15
N ASN A 456 -30.26 10.19 6.44
CA ASN A 456 -31.02 11.35 5.99
C ASN A 456 -31.51 12.22 7.17
N TYR A 457 -31.93 11.58 8.28
CA TYR A 457 -32.29 12.28 9.49
C TYR A 457 -31.11 13.04 10.12
N LEU A 458 -29.94 12.38 10.23
CA LEU A 458 -28.73 12.96 10.81
C LEU A 458 -28.16 14.09 9.95
N LEU A 459 -28.37 14.07 8.64
CA LEU A 459 -27.95 15.13 7.71
C LEU A 459 -28.94 16.30 7.61
N LYS A 460 -30.04 16.34 8.39
CA LYS A 460 -30.92 17.52 8.44
C LYS A 460 -30.14 18.73 8.99
N PRO A 461 -30.29 19.93 8.41
CA PRO A 461 -29.53 21.12 8.83
C PRO A 461 -29.65 21.41 10.35
N SER A 462 -30.83 21.22 10.95
CA SER A 462 -31.05 21.38 12.38
C SER A 462 -30.21 20.39 13.22
N ARG A 463 -30.09 19.13 12.77
CA ARG A 463 -29.31 18.10 13.45
C ARG A 463 -27.81 18.33 13.30
N ILE A 464 -27.35 18.70 12.11
CA ILE A 464 -25.97 19.10 11.88
C ILE A 464 -25.61 20.25 12.82
N LYS A 465 -26.37 21.34 12.80
CA LYS A 465 -26.14 22.52 13.67
C LYS A 465 -26.11 22.13 15.15
N TYR A 466 -27.05 21.31 15.61
CA TYR A 466 -27.09 20.84 16.99
C TYR A 466 -25.84 20.03 17.37
N ASN A 467 -25.48 19.00 16.59
CA ASN A 467 -24.37 18.11 16.93
C ASN A 467 -22.99 18.75 16.74
N LEU A 468 -22.85 19.72 15.82
CA LEU A 468 -21.63 20.52 15.70
C LEU A 468 -21.40 21.39 16.93
N ASN A 469 -22.46 21.82 17.63
CA ASN A 469 -22.37 22.62 18.85
C ASN A 469 -22.34 21.76 20.13
N ASN A 470 -22.77 20.50 20.06
CA ASN A 470 -22.86 19.58 21.21
C ASN A 470 -22.09 18.28 20.91
N PRO A 471 -20.75 18.27 20.98
CA PRO A 471 -19.94 17.16 20.49
C PRO A 471 -19.91 15.92 21.40
N ALA A 472 -20.55 15.91 22.57
CA ALA A 472 -20.49 14.80 23.52
C ALA A 472 -20.95 13.46 22.90
N LEU A 473 -22.09 13.45 22.21
CA LEU A 473 -22.61 12.25 21.52
C LEU A 473 -21.69 11.81 20.37
N THR A 474 -21.03 12.76 19.72
CA THR A 474 -20.05 12.49 18.67
C THR A 474 -18.84 11.74 19.23
N TYR A 475 -18.31 12.15 20.38
CA TYR A 475 -17.20 11.46 21.04
C TYR A 475 -17.58 10.05 21.47
N ILE A 476 -18.78 9.86 22.04
CA ILE A 476 -19.29 8.52 22.39
C ILE A 476 -19.37 7.63 21.13
N GLY A 477 -19.92 8.16 20.04
CA GLY A 477 -20.02 7.44 18.77
C GLY A 477 -18.66 7.09 18.18
N LEU A 478 -17.69 8.00 18.21
CA LEU A 478 -16.32 7.73 17.74
C LEU A 478 -15.60 6.71 18.61
N SER A 479 -15.84 6.73 19.93
CA SER A 479 -15.32 5.70 20.84
C SER A 479 -15.91 4.34 20.51
N PHE A 480 -17.21 4.26 20.23
CA PHE A 480 -17.85 3.03 19.77
C PHE A 480 -17.25 2.50 18.46
N VAL A 481 -17.06 3.35 17.46
CA VAL A 481 -16.38 2.97 16.19
C VAL A 481 -14.97 2.46 16.47
N SER A 482 -14.22 3.11 17.36
CA SER A 482 -12.86 2.67 17.73
C SER A 482 -12.87 1.30 18.42
N VAL A 483 -13.85 1.02 19.28
CA VAL A 483 -14.02 -0.31 19.91
C VAL A 483 -14.35 -1.37 18.86
N MET A 484 -15.23 -1.05 17.92
CA MET A 484 -15.56 -1.97 16.82
C MET A 484 -14.33 -2.27 15.93
N ASP A 485 -13.52 -1.27 15.63
CA ASP A 485 -12.29 -1.47 14.87
C ASP A 485 -11.30 -2.34 15.64
N LEU A 486 -11.13 -2.10 16.94
CA LEU A 486 -10.32 -2.94 17.83
C LEU A 486 -10.82 -4.40 17.85
N THR A 487 -12.13 -4.60 17.95
CA THR A 487 -12.75 -5.94 17.94
C THR A 487 -12.50 -6.64 16.60
N ARG A 488 -12.67 -5.91 15.50
CA ARG A 488 -12.37 -6.43 14.17
C ARG A 488 -10.91 -6.84 14.03
N GLU A 489 -9.97 -5.98 14.45
CA GLU A 489 -8.53 -6.24 14.35
C GLU A 489 -8.06 -7.36 15.30
N ARG A 490 -8.57 -7.38 16.53
CA ARG A 490 -8.09 -8.32 17.56
C ARG A 490 -8.81 -9.66 17.56
N ILE A 491 -10.04 -9.73 17.07
CA ILE A 491 -10.86 -10.95 17.12
C ILE A 491 -11.20 -11.44 15.71
N ALA A 492 -11.88 -10.62 14.90
CA ALA A 492 -12.40 -11.08 13.61
C ALA A 492 -11.29 -11.40 12.60
N LYS A 493 -10.27 -10.56 12.47
CA LYS A 493 -9.15 -10.82 11.55
C LYS A 493 -8.29 -12.01 11.97
N PRO A 494 -7.88 -12.20 13.24
CA PRO A 494 -7.17 -13.39 13.66
C PRO A 494 -7.99 -14.67 13.44
N LEU A 495 -9.27 -14.66 13.78
CA LEU A 495 -10.18 -15.79 13.50
C LEU A 495 -10.25 -16.11 12.01
N TYR A 496 -10.42 -15.09 11.16
CA TYR A 496 -10.40 -15.29 9.72
C TYR A 496 -9.03 -15.81 9.23
N ARG A 497 -7.93 -15.33 9.79
CA ARG A 497 -6.57 -15.81 9.43
C ARG A 497 -6.33 -17.25 9.86
N SER A 498 -6.81 -17.65 11.03
CA SER A 498 -6.71 -19.03 11.53
C SER A 498 -7.65 -20.01 10.82
N THR A 499 -8.61 -19.53 10.06
CA THR A 499 -9.54 -20.36 9.30
C THR A 499 -8.79 -21.06 8.16
N PRO A 500 -9.00 -22.38 7.95
CA PRO A 500 -8.37 -23.12 6.85
C PRO A 500 -8.61 -22.48 5.48
N VAL A 501 -7.60 -22.51 4.61
CA VAL A 501 -7.65 -21.89 3.27
C VAL A 501 -8.85 -22.41 2.47
N ASN A 502 -9.13 -23.72 2.54
CA ASN A 502 -10.27 -24.32 1.86
C ASN A 502 -11.62 -23.73 2.30
N PHE A 503 -11.77 -23.39 3.59
CA PHE A 503 -12.98 -22.74 4.09
C PHE A 503 -13.07 -21.29 3.59
N LYS A 504 -11.95 -20.57 3.55
CA LYS A 504 -11.91 -19.20 3.00
C LYS A 504 -12.32 -19.21 1.52
N VAL A 505 -11.78 -20.15 0.74
CA VAL A 505 -12.13 -20.33 -0.68
C VAL A 505 -13.61 -20.68 -0.83
N TRP A 506 -14.13 -21.59 0.01
CA TRP A 506 -15.54 -21.93 0.02
C TRP A 506 -16.44 -20.74 0.40
N TYR A 507 -16.09 -19.99 1.46
CA TYR A 507 -16.80 -18.78 1.89
C TYR A 507 -16.80 -17.72 0.78
N ASP A 508 -15.68 -17.50 0.13
CA ASP A 508 -15.56 -16.56 -0.97
C ASP A 508 -16.41 -17.02 -2.19
N LYS A 509 -16.46 -18.31 -2.48
CA LYS A 509 -17.37 -18.84 -3.52
C LYS A 509 -18.83 -18.54 -3.21
N ILE A 510 -19.26 -18.74 -1.96
CA ILE A 510 -20.61 -18.41 -1.53
C ILE A 510 -20.87 -16.91 -1.60
N ARG A 511 -19.95 -16.10 -1.10
CA ARG A 511 -20.04 -14.65 -1.07
C ARG A 511 -20.18 -14.04 -2.46
N TYR A 512 -19.45 -14.56 -3.42
CA TYR A 512 -19.43 -14.06 -4.80
C TYR A 512 -20.30 -14.88 -5.75
N ARG A 513 -20.98 -15.95 -5.26
CA ARG A 513 -21.82 -16.86 -6.06
C ARG A 513 -21.13 -17.34 -7.34
N VAL A 514 -19.85 -17.73 -7.25
CA VAL A 514 -19.06 -18.30 -8.34
C VAL A 514 -18.90 -19.80 -8.16
#